data_2ea932a8ebf04d6f38829e6c07120819
#
_entry.id   2ea932a8ebf04d6f38829e6c07120819
#
_cell.length_a   1.000
_cell.length_b   1.000
_cell.length_c   1.000
_cell.angle_alpha   90.00
_cell.angle_beta   90.00
_cell.angle_gamma   90.00
#
_symmetry.space_group_name_H-M   'P 1'
#
loop_
_entity.id
_entity.type
_entity.pdbx_description
1 polymer ?
#
loop_
_entity_poly.entity_id
_entity_poly.type
_entity_poly.pdbx_seq_one_letter_code
_entity_poly.pdbx_strand_id
1 'polypeptide(L)'
;VLSRGKCVIKNIADSDDISATLSCIEQFGGSVTKDGNTVTVIPTNEKQIENAVFDCKESGSTLRFFIPVVLATGAKSCTFFGSERLLARGIKEYEKLFENSDVKIKSDEKSIEISGKLTAGNYEISGEVSSQYTTGMLFALSVLDGKSTLKITGNAESRAYVDMTIKVLKDFGADIAEPEKNFFEINGKGRLSPGEFTVEGDWSNAAFFLCMGALSFGDNKRFGAQRKQRARRQIFERRI
;
A
#
# COMPACT_ATOMS: atom_id res chain seq x y z
N VAL A 1 -1.47 1.21 11.04
CA VAL A 1 -1.57 -0.09 11.71
C VAL A 1 -0.18 -0.70 12.02
N LEU A 2 0.82 -0.48 11.19
CA LEU A 2 2.19 -1.00 11.35
C LEU A 2 3.08 -0.16 12.29
N SER A 3 2.59 0.95 12.82
CA SER A 3 3.35 1.80 13.75
C SER A 3 3.28 1.31 15.19
N ARG A 4 4.19 1.84 16.03
CA ARG A 4 4.22 1.55 17.47
C ARG A 4 3.20 2.36 18.28
N GLY A 5 2.51 3.31 17.67
CA GLY A 5 1.59 4.19 18.37
C GLY A 5 0.67 4.96 17.43
N LYS A 6 -0.04 5.91 17.99
CA LYS A 6 -1.02 6.75 17.29
C LYS A 6 -0.43 7.44 16.07
N CYS A 7 -1.14 7.35 14.94
CA CYS A 7 -0.86 8.09 13.72
C CYS A 7 -2.04 9.00 13.38
N VAL A 8 -1.73 10.21 12.91
CA VAL A 8 -2.74 11.18 12.47
C VAL A 8 -2.51 11.48 10.99
N ILE A 9 -3.51 11.25 10.17
CA ILE A 9 -3.45 11.47 8.73
C ILE A 9 -4.45 12.58 8.38
N LYS A 10 -3.93 13.68 7.86
CA LYS A 10 -4.70 14.90 7.53
C LYS A 10 -4.94 14.99 6.02
N ASN A 11 -5.96 15.73 5.62
CA ASN A 11 -6.31 15.98 4.22
C ASN A 11 -6.69 14.70 3.45
N ILE A 12 -7.43 13.80 4.11
CA ILE A 12 -7.96 12.59 3.48
C ILE A 12 -9.21 12.95 2.71
N ALA A 13 -9.28 12.50 1.45
CA ALA A 13 -10.51 12.56 0.66
C ALA A 13 -11.47 11.42 1.03
N ASP A 14 -12.73 11.59 0.71
CA ASP A 14 -13.72 10.52 0.79
C ASP A 14 -13.69 9.70 -0.50
N SER A 15 -13.45 8.39 -0.35
CA SER A 15 -13.57 7.42 -1.43
C SER A 15 -13.86 6.03 -0.88
N ASP A 16 -14.43 5.18 -1.72
CA ASP A 16 -14.73 3.78 -1.36
C ASP A 16 -13.45 3.00 -1.03
N ASP A 17 -12.36 3.25 -1.75
CA ASP A 17 -11.06 2.62 -1.50
C ASP A 17 -10.50 3.00 -0.13
N ILE A 18 -10.59 4.26 0.27
CA ILE A 18 -10.17 4.73 1.59
C ILE A 18 -11.06 4.11 2.66
N SER A 19 -12.36 4.10 2.46
CA SER A 19 -13.33 3.51 3.40
C SER A 19 -13.07 2.01 3.59
N ALA A 20 -12.82 1.27 2.51
CA ALA A 20 -12.44 -0.14 2.58
C ALA A 20 -11.13 -0.35 3.36
N THR A 21 -10.12 0.49 3.10
CA THR A 21 -8.84 0.41 3.82
C THR A 21 -9.01 0.68 5.32
N LEU A 22 -9.78 1.70 5.70
CA LEU A 22 -10.04 2.04 7.11
C LEU A 22 -10.78 0.91 7.81
N SER A 23 -11.80 0.33 7.16
CA SER A 23 -12.52 -0.85 7.67
C SER A 23 -11.58 -2.04 7.87
N CYS A 24 -10.67 -2.31 6.91
CA CYS A 24 -9.69 -3.38 7.06
C CYS A 24 -8.68 -3.10 8.20
N ILE A 25 -8.35 -1.84 8.48
CA ILE A 25 -7.53 -1.48 9.65
C ILE A 25 -8.26 -1.82 10.95
N GLU A 26 -9.58 -1.57 11.04
CA GLU A 26 -10.38 -1.95 12.21
C GLU A 26 -10.51 -3.45 12.36
N GLN A 27 -10.75 -4.16 11.26
CA GLN A 27 -10.79 -5.63 11.22
C GLN A 27 -9.43 -6.25 11.62
N PHE A 28 -8.34 -5.54 11.37
CA PHE A 28 -6.99 -5.88 11.82
C PHE A 28 -6.75 -5.51 13.30
N GLY A 29 -7.77 -5.07 14.04
CA GLY A 29 -7.71 -4.73 15.45
C GLY A 29 -7.23 -3.30 15.75
N GLY A 30 -7.02 -2.46 14.75
CA GLY A 30 -6.73 -1.04 14.94
C GLY A 30 -7.99 -0.26 15.30
N SER A 31 -7.84 0.85 16.02
CA SER A 31 -8.93 1.80 16.24
C SER A 31 -8.82 2.96 15.25
N VAL A 32 -9.91 3.27 14.57
CA VAL A 32 -9.99 4.35 13.58
C VAL A 32 -10.99 5.40 14.05
N THR A 33 -10.57 6.66 14.07
CA THR A 33 -11.46 7.79 14.33
C THR A 33 -11.31 8.80 13.21
N LYS A 34 -12.43 9.18 12.58
CA LYS A 34 -12.49 10.19 11.52
C LYS A 34 -13.17 11.45 12.03
N ASP A 35 -12.49 12.58 11.81
CA ASP A 35 -13.01 13.92 12.09
C ASP A 35 -12.78 14.82 10.87
N GLY A 36 -13.85 15.08 10.14
CA GLY A 36 -13.77 15.76 8.85
C GLY A 36 -12.83 15.02 7.88
N ASN A 37 -11.80 15.71 7.43
CA ASN A 37 -10.77 15.17 6.53
C ASN A 37 -9.52 14.66 7.28
N THR A 38 -9.62 14.43 8.58
CA THR A 38 -8.53 13.91 9.41
C THR A 38 -8.91 12.54 9.96
N VAL A 39 -8.00 11.58 9.82
CA VAL A 39 -8.14 10.25 10.39
C VAL A 39 -7.06 10.01 11.42
N THR A 40 -7.46 9.54 12.58
CA THR A 40 -6.56 9.05 13.63
C THR A 40 -6.63 7.52 13.64
N VAL A 41 -5.47 6.88 13.57
CA VAL A 41 -5.33 5.43 13.70
C VAL A 41 -4.50 5.11 14.92
N ILE A 42 -5.03 4.26 15.79
CA ILE A 42 -4.30 3.70 16.92
C ILE A 42 -4.14 2.20 16.64
N PRO A 43 -2.89 1.71 16.49
CA PRO A 43 -2.66 0.30 16.21
C PRO A 43 -3.01 -0.57 17.40
N THR A 44 -3.36 -1.83 17.13
CA THR A 44 -3.50 -2.82 18.19
C THR A 44 -2.14 -3.23 18.75
N ASN A 45 -2.13 -3.57 20.02
CA ASN A 45 -0.97 -4.20 20.67
C ASN A 45 -1.03 -5.73 20.63
N GLU A 46 -2.14 -6.29 20.14
CA GLU A 46 -2.29 -7.72 20.01
C GLU A 46 -1.38 -8.25 18.89
N LYS A 47 -0.57 -9.25 19.23
CA LYS A 47 0.45 -9.79 18.33
C LYS A 47 -0.06 -10.84 17.35
N GLN A 48 -1.26 -11.38 17.56
CA GLN A 48 -1.81 -12.43 16.71
C GLN A 48 -3.30 -12.20 16.49
N ILE A 49 -3.67 -12.03 15.25
CA ILE A 49 -5.06 -12.03 14.84
C ILE A 49 -5.36 -13.42 14.31
N GLU A 50 -6.22 -14.16 15.04
CA GLU A 50 -6.67 -15.45 14.60
C GLU A 50 -7.94 -15.29 13.74
N ASN A 51 -7.94 -15.88 12.54
CA ASN A 51 -9.11 -15.92 11.65
C ASN A 51 -9.71 -14.55 11.31
N ALA A 52 -8.85 -13.57 11.00
CA ALA A 52 -9.31 -12.25 10.58
C ALA A 52 -10.02 -12.31 9.22
N VAL A 53 -11.09 -11.53 9.11
CA VAL A 53 -11.90 -11.40 7.90
C VAL A 53 -11.80 -9.97 7.41
N PHE A 54 -11.40 -9.78 6.16
CA PHE A 54 -11.23 -8.48 5.53
C PHE A 54 -12.17 -8.32 4.36
N ASP A 55 -12.99 -7.28 4.37
CA ASP A 55 -13.82 -6.91 3.23
C ASP A 55 -13.19 -5.73 2.47
N CYS A 56 -12.50 -6.05 1.39
CA CYS A 56 -11.81 -5.09 0.54
C CYS A 56 -12.73 -4.35 -0.44
N LYS A 57 -14.03 -4.69 -0.51
CA LYS A 57 -15.00 -4.12 -1.44
C LYS A 57 -14.51 -4.25 -2.89
N GLU A 58 -14.23 -3.13 -3.57
CA GLU A 58 -13.62 -3.09 -4.91
C GLU A 58 -12.14 -2.66 -4.89
N SER A 59 -11.58 -2.39 -3.71
CA SER A 59 -10.24 -1.83 -3.55
C SER A 59 -9.14 -2.85 -3.79
N GLY A 60 -8.55 -2.81 -4.98
CA GLY A 60 -7.39 -3.64 -5.32
C GLY A 60 -6.14 -3.28 -4.54
N SER A 61 -5.97 -2.01 -4.15
CA SER A 61 -4.86 -1.57 -3.31
C SER A 61 -4.99 -2.13 -1.90
N THR A 62 -6.18 -2.03 -1.29
CA THR A 62 -6.44 -2.58 0.04
C THR A 62 -6.11 -4.07 0.08
N LEU A 63 -6.66 -4.86 -0.85
CA LEU A 63 -6.40 -6.29 -0.93
C LEU A 63 -4.90 -6.61 -1.02
N ARG A 64 -4.20 -5.99 -1.97
CA ARG A 64 -2.79 -6.29 -2.23
C ARG A 64 -1.84 -5.77 -1.16
N PHE A 65 -2.21 -4.71 -0.43
CA PHE A 65 -1.41 -4.22 0.69
C PHE A 65 -1.57 -5.09 1.93
N PHE A 66 -2.79 -5.51 2.25
CA PHE A 66 -3.06 -6.27 3.47
C PHE A 66 -2.55 -7.71 3.40
N ILE A 67 -2.56 -8.38 2.26
CA ILE A 67 -2.07 -9.77 2.14
C ILE A 67 -0.67 -9.95 2.73
N PRO A 68 0.40 -9.29 2.25
CA PRO A 68 1.71 -9.48 2.83
C PRO A 68 1.85 -8.89 4.24
N VAL A 69 1.07 -7.85 4.58
CA VAL A 69 1.07 -7.25 5.93
C VAL A 69 0.57 -8.25 6.97
N VAL A 70 -0.55 -8.94 6.73
CA VAL A 70 -1.07 -9.93 7.69
C VAL A 70 -0.12 -11.13 7.83
N LEU A 71 0.52 -11.56 6.75
CA LEU A 71 1.53 -12.60 6.78
C LEU A 71 2.79 -12.19 7.57
N ALA A 72 3.20 -10.93 7.48
CA ALA A 72 4.33 -10.38 8.24
C ALA A 72 4.05 -10.27 9.74
N THR A 73 2.80 -10.05 10.11
CA THR A 73 2.39 -9.94 11.52
C THR A 73 2.11 -11.27 12.20
N GLY A 74 2.14 -12.38 11.43
CA GLY A 74 1.99 -13.73 11.94
C GLY A 74 0.55 -14.13 12.20
N ALA A 75 -0.41 -13.57 11.49
CA ALA A 75 -1.80 -14.03 11.52
C ALA A 75 -1.88 -15.50 11.07
N LYS A 76 -2.56 -16.35 11.83
CA LYS A 76 -2.62 -17.79 11.55
C LYS A 76 -3.39 -18.09 10.26
N SER A 77 -4.50 -17.42 10.07
CA SER A 77 -5.37 -17.55 8.90
C SER A 77 -6.14 -16.26 8.70
N CYS A 78 -6.32 -15.85 7.47
CA CYS A 78 -7.10 -14.66 7.11
C CYS A 78 -7.91 -14.94 5.86
N THR A 79 -9.12 -14.38 5.80
CA THR A 79 -10.01 -14.47 4.63
C THR A 79 -10.27 -13.06 4.10
N PHE A 80 -10.04 -12.86 2.82
CA PHE A 80 -10.32 -11.62 2.12
C PHE A 80 -11.55 -11.79 1.24
N PHE A 81 -12.51 -10.90 1.41
CA PHE A 81 -13.69 -10.75 0.55
C PHE A 81 -13.56 -9.49 -0.30
N GLY A 82 -14.30 -9.47 -1.39
CA GLY A 82 -14.40 -8.32 -2.28
C GLY A 82 -15.44 -8.56 -3.36
N SER A 83 -15.63 -7.58 -4.24
CA SER A 83 -16.53 -7.79 -5.39
C SER A 83 -16.02 -8.90 -6.31
N GLU A 84 -16.93 -9.53 -7.06
CA GLU A 84 -16.57 -10.54 -8.08
C GLU A 84 -15.49 -10.01 -9.04
N ARG A 85 -15.60 -8.73 -9.43
CA ARG A 85 -14.61 -8.06 -10.29
C ARG A 85 -13.23 -7.95 -9.64
N LEU A 86 -13.16 -7.68 -8.34
CA LEU A 86 -11.89 -7.62 -7.61
C LEU A 86 -11.26 -9.01 -7.53
N LEU A 87 -12.03 -10.01 -7.14
CA LEU A 87 -11.56 -11.39 -7.00
C LEU A 87 -11.15 -11.99 -8.36
N ALA A 88 -11.89 -11.73 -9.43
CA ALA A 88 -11.53 -12.15 -10.78
C ALA A 88 -10.18 -11.58 -11.28
N ARG A 89 -9.76 -10.40 -10.81
CA ARG A 89 -8.42 -9.86 -11.08
C ARG A 89 -7.30 -10.65 -10.42
N GLY A 90 -7.61 -11.38 -9.35
CA GLY A 90 -6.72 -12.29 -8.66
C GLY A 90 -5.49 -11.65 -8.02
N ILE A 91 -4.64 -12.52 -7.50
CA ILE A 91 -3.39 -12.17 -6.80
C ILE A 91 -2.21 -13.03 -7.30
N LYS A 92 -2.20 -13.37 -8.59
CA LYS A 92 -1.22 -14.29 -9.22
C LYS A 92 0.23 -14.00 -8.91
N GLU A 93 0.61 -12.70 -8.75
CA GLU A 93 2.00 -12.37 -8.41
C GLU A 93 2.37 -12.82 -6.99
N TYR A 94 1.44 -12.78 -6.03
CA TYR A 94 1.67 -13.33 -4.70
C TYR A 94 1.63 -14.86 -4.70
N GLU A 95 0.78 -15.49 -5.50
CA GLU A 95 0.76 -16.95 -5.66
C GLU A 95 2.12 -17.45 -6.14
N LYS A 96 2.70 -16.81 -7.15
CA LYS A 96 4.06 -17.12 -7.64
C LYS A 96 5.14 -16.80 -6.59
N LEU A 97 5.05 -15.62 -5.95
CA LEU A 97 6.05 -15.17 -5.00
C LEU A 97 6.19 -16.11 -3.80
N PHE A 98 5.07 -16.70 -3.38
CA PHE A 98 5.01 -17.55 -2.20
C PHE A 98 4.95 -19.06 -2.53
N GLU A 99 5.04 -19.48 -3.79
CA GLU A 99 4.90 -20.86 -4.23
C GLU A 99 5.83 -21.85 -3.48
N ASN A 100 7.06 -21.41 -3.17
CA ASN A 100 8.05 -22.22 -2.46
C ASN A 100 8.26 -21.80 -1.00
N SER A 101 7.21 -21.28 -0.35
CA SER A 101 7.25 -20.82 1.04
C SER A 101 6.22 -21.54 1.91
N ASP A 102 6.24 -21.26 3.21
CA ASP A 102 5.22 -21.76 4.15
C ASP A 102 3.85 -21.08 4.01
N VAL A 103 3.74 -20.10 3.12
CA VAL A 103 2.48 -19.39 2.86
C VAL A 103 1.57 -20.24 1.98
N LYS A 104 0.34 -20.40 2.40
CA LYS A 104 -0.70 -21.10 1.65
C LYS A 104 -1.77 -20.10 1.22
N ILE A 105 -2.09 -20.13 -0.06
CA ILE A 105 -3.13 -19.29 -0.67
C ILE A 105 -4.17 -20.22 -1.29
N LYS A 106 -5.43 -19.98 -0.98
CA LYS A 106 -6.57 -20.57 -1.67
C LYS A 106 -7.46 -19.45 -2.16
N SER A 107 -7.73 -19.43 -3.45
CA SER A 107 -8.54 -18.39 -4.08
C SER A 107 -9.69 -19.05 -4.83
N ASP A 108 -10.91 -18.57 -4.60
CA ASP A 108 -12.09 -18.95 -5.34
C ASP A 108 -12.87 -17.70 -5.79
N GLU A 109 -14.06 -17.90 -6.35
CA GLU A 109 -14.92 -16.81 -6.85
C GLU A 109 -15.47 -15.90 -5.74
N LYS A 110 -15.41 -16.34 -4.47
CA LYS A 110 -16.03 -15.67 -3.32
C LYS A 110 -15.04 -15.06 -2.36
N SER A 111 -13.84 -15.65 -2.26
CA SER A 111 -12.85 -15.26 -1.25
C SER A 111 -11.42 -15.67 -1.61
N ILE A 112 -10.49 -15.06 -0.90
CA ILE A 112 -9.08 -15.43 -0.90
C ILE A 112 -8.71 -15.76 0.54
N GLU A 113 -8.40 -17.02 0.81
CA GLU A 113 -7.91 -17.50 2.11
C GLU A 113 -6.39 -17.56 2.08
N ILE A 114 -5.75 -16.98 3.08
CA ILE A 114 -4.30 -17.04 3.25
C ILE A 114 -3.93 -17.52 4.64
N SER A 115 -2.84 -18.28 4.71
CA SER A 115 -2.29 -18.73 5.99
C SER A 115 -0.77 -18.90 5.86
N GLY A 116 -0.08 -18.98 7.00
CA GLY A 116 1.37 -19.08 7.05
C GLY A 116 2.02 -17.81 7.56
N LYS A 117 3.33 -17.71 7.40
CA LYS A 117 4.12 -16.60 7.92
C LYS A 117 5.12 -16.11 6.88
N LEU A 118 5.15 -14.82 6.65
CA LEU A 118 6.21 -14.17 5.88
C LEU A 118 7.46 -14.02 6.77
N THR A 119 8.61 -14.33 6.24
CA THR A 119 9.90 -14.21 6.94
C THR A 119 10.80 -13.21 6.22
N ALA A 120 11.80 -12.68 6.92
CA ALA A 120 12.84 -11.89 6.28
C ALA A 120 13.61 -12.78 5.28
N GLY A 121 13.95 -12.21 4.13
CA GLY A 121 14.60 -12.97 3.05
C GLY A 121 14.71 -12.18 1.74
N ASN A 122 15.03 -12.90 0.67
CA ASN A 122 15.21 -12.32 -0.65
C ASN A 122 13.98 -12.58 -1.51
N TYR A 123 13.40 -11.51 -2.04
CA TYR A 123 12.17 -11.55 -2.83
C TYR A 123 12.39 -10.91 -4.20
N GLU A 124 11.76 -11.48 -5.20
CA GLU A 124 11.76 -10.95 -6.55
C GLU A 124 10.33 -10.88 -7.08
N ILE A 125 9.93 -9.73 -7.61
CA ILE A 125 8.57 -9.47 -8.07
C ILE A 125 8.58 -8.79 -9.45
N SER A 126 7.62 -9.13 -10.30
CA SER A 126 7.49 -8.49 -11.60
C SER A 126 6.98 -7.05 -11.47
N GLY A 127 7.67 -6.11 -12.12
CA GLY A 127 7.23 -4.71 -12.23
C GLY A 127 6.20 -4.45 -13.32
N GLU A 128 5.90 -5.46 -14.15
CA GLU A 128 5.06 -5.31 -15.34
C GLU A 128 3.56 -5.40 -15.06
N VAL A 129 3.18 -5.91 -13.88
CA VAL A 129 1.76 -6.15 -13.55
C VAL A 129 1.15 -4.98 -12.79
N SER A 130 1.66 -4.68 -11.60
CA SER A 130 1.16 -3.56 -10.78
C SER A 130 2.11 -3.24 -9.63
N SER A 131 2.39 -1.95 -9.42
CA SER A 131 3.15 -1.47 -8.27
C SER A 131 2.53 -1.80 -6.91
N GLN A 132 1.24 -2.15 -6.87
CA GLN A 132 0.54 -2.50 -5.62
C GLN A 132 1.16 -3.73 -4.94
N TYR A 133 1.64 -4.70 -5.71
CA TYR A 133 2.32 -5.88 -5.18
C TYR A 133 3.65 -5.51 -4.50
N THR A 134 4.45 -4.69 -5.18
CA THR A 134 5.70 -4.16 -4.62
C THR A 134 5.44 -3.33 -3.36
N THR A 135 4.44 -2.45 -3.38
CA THR A 135 4.05 -1.62 -2.22
C THR A 135 3.66 -2.48 -1.02
N GLY A 136 2.82 -3.50 -1.23
CA GLY A 136 2.44 -4.42 -0.16
C GLY A 136 3.65 -5.15 0.46
N MET A 137 4.59 -5.62 -0.38
CA MET A 137 5.82 -6.25 0.09
C MET A 137 6.70 -5.25 0.86
N LEU A 138 6.87 -4.02 0.39
CA LEU A 138 7.63 -2.99 1.11
C LEU A 138 7.04 -2.72 2.50
N PHE A 139 5.71 -2.65 2.64
CA PHE A 139 5.07 -2.52 3.95
C PHE A 139 5.40 -3.69 4.86
N ALA A 140 5.25 -4.90 4.36
CA ALA A 140 5.47 -6.12 5.12
C ALA A 140 6.94 -6.28 5.54
N LEU A 141 7.87 -6.15 4.60
CA LEU A 141 9.30 -6.32 4.87
C LEU A 141 9.86 -5.26 5.83
N SER A 142 9.28 -4.05 5.83
CA SER A 142 9.68 -2.97 6.74
C SER A 142 9.38 -3.27 8.21
N VAL A 143 8.47 -4.19 8.51
CA VAL A 143 8.07 -4.55 9.89
C VAL A 143 8.50 -5.95 10.31
N LEU A 144 9.09 -6.74 9.42
CA LEU A 144 9.71 -8.01 9.78
C LEU A 144 11.02 -7.76 10.53
N ASP A 145 11.32 -8.58 11.52
CA ASP A 145 12.64 -8.54 12.16
C ASP A 145 13.69 -9.17 11.23
N GLY A 146 14.71 -8.40 10.89
CA GLY A 146 15.81 -8.86 10.06
C GLY A 146 15.97 -8.12 8.74
N LYS A 147 16.97 -8.57 7.97
CA LYS A 147 17.29 -7.99 6.67
C LYS A 147 16.54 -8.71 5.56
N SER A 148 16.00 -7.96 4.64
CA SER A 148 15.36 -8.48 3.43
C SER A 148 15.85 -7.72 2.21
N THR A 149 15.72 -8.36 1.05
CA THR A 149 15.87 -7.69 -0.24
C THR A 149 14.60 -7.84 -1.06
N LEU A 150 14.30 -6.82 -1.84
CA LEU A 150 13.21 -6.85 -2.81
C LEU A 150 13.72 -6.35 -4.15
N LYS A 151 13.70 -7.20 -5.15
CA LYS A 151 14.09 -6.87 -6.53
C LYS A 151 12.85 -6.78 -7.40
N ILE A 152 12.71 -5.68 -8.14
CA ILE A 152 11.67 -5.54 -9.16
C ILE A 152 12.29 -5.93 -10.50
N THR A 153 11.71 -6.93 -11.16
CA THR A 153 12.14 -7.40 -12.49
C THR A 153 11.29 -6.82 -13.60
N GLY A 154 11.84 -6.79 -14.81
CA GLY A 154 11.14 -6.22 -15.95
C GLY A 154 11.01 -4.71 -15.91
N ASN A 155 10.02 -4.18 -16.62
CA ASN A 155 9.76 -2.75 -16.69
C ASN A 155 8.84 -2.30 -15.54
N ALA A 156 9.36 -1.48 -14.64
CA ALA A 156 8.56 -0.90 -13.54
C ALA A 156 7.72 0.29 -14.03
N GLU A 157 6.63 0.01 -14.76
CA GLU A 157 5.76 1.05 -15.37
C GLU A 157 5.20 2.07 -14.35
N SER A 158 4.92 1.62 -13.15
CA SER A 158 4.34 2.43 -12.07
C SER A 158 5.35 2.78 -10.98
N ARG A 159 6.64 2.92 -11.32
CA ARG A 159 7.74 3.16 -10.38
C ARG A 159 7.47 4.34 -9.42
N ALA A 160 6.80 5.36 -9.87
CA ALA A 160 6.51 6.52 -9.06
C ALA A 160 5.63 6.23 -7.82
N TYR A 161 4.76 5.21 -7.88
CA TYR A 161 4.00 4.77 -6.70
C TYR A 161 4.90 4.02 -5.70
N VAL A 162 5.89 3.30 -6.20
CA VAL A 162 6.92 2.67 -5.36
C VAL A 162 7.76 3.75 -4.66
N ASP A 163 8.20 4.78 -5.38
CA ASP A 163 8.96 5.91 -4.82
C ASP A 163 8.15 6.64 -3.73
N MET A 164 6.85 6.85 -3.96
CA MET A 164 5.94 7.44 -2.98
C MET A 164 5.85 6.55 -1.73
N THR A 165 5.70 5.24 -1.91
CA THR A 165 5.64 4.27 -0.81
C THR A 165 6.92 4.31 0.02
N ILE A 166 8.09 4.29 -0.61
CA ILE A 166 9.39 4.34 0.07
C ILE A 166 9.54 5.64 0.85
N LYS A 167 9.14 6.78 0.25
CA LYS A 167 9.18 8.07 0.93
C LYS A 167 8.34 8.04 2.21
N VAL A 168 7.09 7.61 2.12
CA VAL A 168 6.20 7.53 3.29
C VAL A 168 6.75 6.55 4.34
N LEU A 169 7.23 5.38 3.93
CA LEU A 169 7.83 4.42 4.86
C LEU A 169 9.04 5.01 5.60
N LYS A 170 9.91 5.76 4.90
CA LYS A 170 11.06 6.46 5.51
C LYS A 170 10.61 7.58 6.46
N ASP A 171 9.56 8.32 6.13
CA ASP A 171 8.98 9.34 7.02
C ASP A 171 8.45 8.70 8.34
N PHE A 172 8.03 7.43 8.29
CA PHE A 172 7.65 6.61 9.44
C PHE A 172 8.81 5.76 10.01
N GLY A 173 10.05 6.04 9.64
CA GLY A 173 11.25 5.46 10.24
C GLY A 173 11.69 4.11 9.68
N ALA A 174 11.16 3.68 8.52
CA ALA A 174 11.66 2.49 7.85
C ALA A 174 13.09 2.69 7.34
N ASP A 175 13.88 1.64 7.44
CA ASP A 175 15.27 1.59 6.97
C ASP A 175 15.30 0.85 5.63
N ILE A 176 15.25 1.64 4.55
CA ILE A 176 15.22 1.14 3.16
C ILE A 176 16.29 1.84 2.36
N ALA A 177 17.19 1.09 1.75
CA ALA A 177 18.16 1.57 0.77
C ALA A 177 17.83 1.05 -0.62
N GLU A 178 18.26 1.77 -1.65
CA GLU A 178 18.22 1.34 -3.04
C GLU A 178 19.62 1.48 -3.62
N PRO A 179 20.51 0.48 -3.38
CA PRO A 179 21.88 0.52 -3.90
C PRO A 179 21.95 0.46 -5.42
N GLU A 180 20.99 -0.23 -6.04
CA GLU A 180 20.86 -0.34 -7.49
C GLU A 180 19.38 -0.07 -7.88
N LYS A 181 19.16 0.40 -9.09
CA LYS A 181 17.81 0.67 -9.60
C LYS A 181 16.92 -0.57 -9.49
N ASN A 182 15.77 -0.44 -8.85
CA ASN A 182 14.77 -1.48 -8.62
C ASN A 182 15.25 -2.62 -7.69
N PHE A 183 16.35 -2.43 -6.97
CA PHE A 183 16.82 -3.37 -5.95
C PHE A 183 16.84 -2.65 -4.60
N PHE A 184 16.04 -3.15 -3.66
CA PHE A 184 15.86 -2.55 -2.34
C PHE A 184 16.44 -3.45 -1.27
N GLU A 185 17.21 -2.86 -0.38
CA GLU A 185 17.63 -3.46 0.88
C GLU A 185 16.76 -2.89 2.02
N ILE A 186 16.09 -3.74 2.75
CA ILE A 186 15.15 -3.38 3.80
C ILE A 186 15.65 -3.99 5.12
N ASN A 187 15.91 -3.13 6.10
CA ASN A 187 16.27 -3.56 7.44
C ASN A 187 15.06 -3.38 8.36
N GLY A 188 14.26 -4.42 8.47
CA GLY A 188 13.01 -4.38 9.24
C GLY A 188 13.28 -4.33 10.75
N LYS A 189 12.43 -3.56 11.46
CA LYS A 189 12.60 -3.23 12.90
C LYS A 189 11.39 -3.59 13.75
N GLY A 190 10.57 -4.52 13.28
CA GLY A 190 9.36 -4.98 13.96
C GLY A 190 8.17 -4.02 13.85
N ARG A 191 8.32 -2.74 14.06
CA ARG A 191 7.26 -1.72 13.90
C ARG A 191 7.84 -0.36 13.51
N LEU A 192 7.04 0.40 12.79
CA LEU A 192 7.35 1.77 12.37
C LEU A 192 7.12 2.78 13.50
N SER A 193 7.64 3.98 13.34
CA SER A 193 7.41 5.10 14.27
C SER A 193 5.98 5.64 14.13
N PRO A 194 5.35 6.11 15.21
CA PRO A 194 4.13 6.89 15.10
C PRO A 194 4.43 8.26 14.50
N GLY A 195 3.42 8.91 13.93
CA GLY A 195 3.62 10.22 13.35
C GLY A 195 2.36 10.88 12.82
N GLU A 196 2.53 12.10 12.33
CA GLU A 196 1.52 12.82 11.57
C GLU A 196 1.92 12.88 10.10
N PHE A 197 0.95 12.72 9.22
CA PHE A 197 1.14 12.83 7.79
C PHE A 197 0.01 13.65 7.17
N THR A 198 0.36 14.55 6.26
CA THR A 198 -0.63 15.30 5.48
C THR A 198 -0.61 14.81 4.04
N VAL A 199 -1.74 14.27 3.59
CA VAL A 199 -1.90 13.80 2.22
C VAL A 199 -1.88 15.01 1.28
N GLU A 200 -1.03 14.94 0.27
CA GLU A 200 -0.97 15.97 -0.76
C GLU A 200 -2.12 15.84 -1.77
N GLY A 201 -2.39 16.90 -2.53
CA GLY A 201 -3.45 16.90 -3.54
C GLY A 201 -3.21 15.86 -4.64
N ASP A 202 -4.29 15.27 -5.14
CA ASP A 202 -4.24 14.25 -6.19
C ASP A 202 -4.06 14.88 -7.58
N TRP A 203 -2.88 14.68 -8.16
CA TRP A 203 -2.55 15.14 -9.50
C TRP A 203 -3.39 14.47 -10.58
N SER A 204 -3.91 13.25 -10.35
CA SER A 204 -4.76 12.56 -11.33
C SER A 204 -6.09 13.28 -11.50
N ASN A 205 -6.71 13.62 -10.36
CA ASN A 205 -7.95 14.38 -10.36
C ASN A 205 -7.70 15.82 -10.83
N ALA A 206 -6.58 16.43 -10.43
CA ALA A 206 -6.20 17.77 -10.87
C ALA A 206 -5.98 17.85 -12.40
N ALA A 207 -5.57 16.77 -13.06
CA ALA A 207 -5.31 16.75 -14.49
C ALA A 207 -6.57 17.10 -15.33
N PHE A 208 -7.76 16.66 -14.89
CA PHE A 208 -9.00 17.01 -15.58
C PHE A 208 -9.25 18.52 -15.56
N PHE A 209 -9.09 19.16 -14.39
CA PHE A 209 -9.26 20.60 -14.25
C PHE A 209 -8.18 21.39 -15.00
N LEU A 210 -6.96 20.83 -15.11
CA LEU A 210 -5.90 21.42 -15.89
C LEU A 210 -6.20 21.41 -17.40
N CYS A 211 -6.70 20.28 -17.91
CA CYS A 211 -7.14 20.18 -19.28
C CYS A 211 -8.30 21.14 -19.57
N MET A 212 -9.28 21.20 -18.67
CA MET A 212 -10.39 22.17 -18.78
C MET A 212 -9.88 23.62 -18.81
N GLY A 213 -8.91 23.97 -17.94
CA GLY A 213 -8.32 25.31 -17.91
C GLY A 213 -7.50 25.64 -19.13
N ALA A 214 -6.84 24.66 -19.75
CA ALA A 214 -6.11 24.85 -21.00
C ALA A 214 -7.05 25.07 -22.21
N LEU A 215 -8.28 24.54 -22.12
CA LEU A 215 -9.31 24.66 -23.14
C LEU A 215 -10.28 25.83 -22.91
N SER A 216 -10.25 26.46 -21.72
CA SER A 216 -11.10 27.58 -21.33
C SER A 216 -10.26 28.81 -20.99
N PHE A 217 -10.80 30.01 -21.24
CA PHE A 217 -10.16 31.30 -20.90
C PHE A 217 -10.31 31.61 -19.39
N GLY A 218 -9.97 30.67 -18.50
CA GLY A 218 -10.13 30.83 -17.07
C GLY A 218 -8.90 30.42 -16.25
N ASP A 219 -8.69 31.07 -15.10
CA ASP A 219 -7.63 30.73 -14.13
C ASP A 219 -8.05 29.53 -13.28
N ASN A 220 -7.40 28.39 -13.44
CA ASN A 220 -7.56 27.21 -12.59
C ASN A 220 -6.50 27.17 -11.48
N LYS A 221 -6.87 27.49 -10.25
CA LYS A 221 -5.99 27.39 -9.10
C LYS A 221 -5.94 25.98 -8.57
N ARG A 222 -4.75 25.40 -8.43
CA ARG A 222 -4.49 24.11 -7.80
C ARG A 222 -4.24 24.31 -6.31
N PHE A 223 -5.03 23.64 -5.48
CA PHE A 223 -4.82 23.64 -4.05
C PHE A 223 -4.24 22.26 -3.61
N GLY A 224 -3.17 22.29 -2.82
CA GLY A 224 -2.63 21.14 -2.09
C GLY A 224 -1.72 20.19 -2.87
N ALA A 225 -1.55 20.32 -4.19
CA ALA A 225 -0.63 19.46 -4.93
C ALA A 225 0.81 20.02 -4.88
N GLN A 226 1.74 19.23 -4.36
CA GLN A 226 3.14 19.65 -4.28
C GLN A 226 3.82 19.54 -5.64
N ARG A 227 4.68 20.55 -5.98
CA ARG A 227 5.45 20.60 -7.24
C ARG A 227 6.40 19.41 -7.46
N LYS A 228 6.63 18.56 -6.45
CA LYS A 228 7.63 17.49 -6.46
C LYS A 228 7.07 16.08 -6.67
N GLN A 229 5.81 15.89 -7.01
CA GLN A 229 5.34 14.56 -7.46
C GLN A 229 5.92 14.26 -8.85
N ARG A 230 7.07 13.61 -8.86
CA ARG A 230 7.85 13.31 -10.08
C ARG A 230 7.12 12.41 -11.08
N ALA A 231 6.14 11.64 -10.66
CA ALA A 231 5.59 10.55 -11.44
C ALA A 231 4.72 10.96 -12.64
N ARG A 232 4.06 12.11 -12.59
CA ARG A 232 3.13 12.54 -13.66
C ARG A 232 3.52 13.84 -14.35
N ARG A 233 4.50 14.55 -13.83
CA ARG A 233 5.00 15.79 -14.41
C ARG A 233 5.62 15.59 -15.80
N GLN A 234 6.34 14.48 -16.03
CA GLN A 234 7.00 14.20 -17.31
C GLN A 234 6.02 13.96 -18.48
N ILE A 235 4.80 13.51 -18.21
CA ILE A 235 3.80 13.28 -19.24
C ILE A 235 3.18 14.61 -19.69
N PHE A 236 3.01 15.55 -18.78
CA PHE A 236 2.36 16.84 -19.06
C PHE A 236 3.33 17.87 -19.69
N GLU A 237 4.58 17.94 -19.22
CA GLU A 237 5.58 18.88 -19.75
C GLU A 237 6.07 18.52 -21.17
N ARG A 238 5.83 17.29 -21.65
CA ARG A 238 6.21 16.86 -23.03
C ARG A 238 5.07 17.01 -24.07
N ARG A 239 3.89 17.47 -23.69
CA ARG A 239 2.74 17.59 -24.58
C ARG A 239 2.10 18.98 -24.65
N ILE A 240 2.68 19.97 -24.04
CA ILE A 240 2.44 21.40 -24.26
C ILE A 240 3.73 22.01 -24.82
#